data_ae61b03873399d9ab72f7a0003844426
#
_entry.id   ae61b03873399d9ab72f7a0003844426
#
_cell.length_a   1.000
_cell.length_b   1.000
_cell.length_c   1.000
_cell.angle_alpha   90.00
_cell.angle_beta   90.00
_cell.angle_gamma   90.00
#
_symmetry.space_group_name_H-M   'P 1'
#
loop_
_entity.id
_entity.type
_entity.pdbx_description
1 polymer ?
#
loop_
_entity_poly.entity_id
_entity_poly.type
_entity_poly.pdbx_seq_one_letter_code
_entity_poly.pdbx_strand_id
1 'polypeptide(L)'
;MDNIFDTSVLVGVVPNLMTSQNWLLDRFFPNVVTYESEEVAIDVDVGLRRMAPFVSPLVEGKIVESRKYQTNTFKPAYIKDLRAPDLRKPIRRQIGERIGGEFTAGEREMLNLQFEMADQIDMIQRRLEWMASSALVSGTVTVAGEGYETKVVNFGRSSDLTITLSGADKWPQSVAAGATNTQPSDDIEEWQTLILKNSGAVPTDLVFTNKSWRAFRLDTDRKS
;
A
#
# COMPACT_ATOMS: atom_id res chain seq x y z
N MET A 1 -38.04 20.38 6.24
CA MET A 1 -36.63 20.65 5.88
C MET A 1 -35.85 19.44 6.34
N ASP A 2 -35.33 18.71 5.40
CA ASP A 2 -34.49 17.59 5.74
C ASP A 2 -33.22 18.09 6.43
N ASN A 3 -32.83 17.44 7.52
CA ASN A 3 -31.65 17.86 8.27
C ASN A 3 -30.42 17.52 7.41
N ILE A 4 -29.57 18.51 7.10
CA ILE A 4 -28.34 18.34 6.29
C ILE A 4 -27.41 17.28 6.88
N PHE A 5 -27.50 17.04 8.18
CA PHE A 5 -26.74 16.01 8.89
C PHE A 5 -27.45 14.64 8.94
N ASP A 6 -28.55 14.47 8.22
CA ASP A 6 -29.19 13.15 8.12
C ASP A 6 -28.30 12.18 7.33
N THR A 7 -28.21 10.94 7.80
CA THR A 7 -27.39 9.89 7.18
C THR A 7 -27.71 9.69 5.70
N SER A 8 -29.00 9.82 5.32
CA SER A 8 -29.43 9.68 3.93
C SER A 8 -28.87 10.78 3.01
N VAL A 9 -28.79 12.02 3.51
CA VAL A 9 -28.19 13.15 2.78
C VAL A 9 -26.69 12.97 2.68
N LEU A 10 -26.02 12.56 3.76
CA LEU A 10 -24.58 12.31 3.79
C LEU A 10 -24.16 11.19 2.82
N VAL A 11 -24.89 10.09 2.80
CA VAL A 11 -24.64 8.98 1.86
C VAL A 11 -24.81 9.43 0.40
N GLY A 12 -25.73 10.33 0.12
CA GLY A 12 -25.93 10.89 -1.22
C GLY A 12 -24.80 11.81 -1.71
N VAL A 13 -24.01 12.38 -0.79
CA VAL A 13 -22.87 13.26 -1.11
C VAL A 13 -21.62 12.47 -1.52
N VAL A 14 -21.36 11.34 -0.87
CA VAL A 14 -20.12 10.54 -1.05
C VAL A 14 -19.78 10.22 -2.51
N PRO A 15 -20.72 9.78 -3.37
CA PRO A 15 -20.39 9.43 -4.76
C PRO A 15 -19.90 10.61 -5.61
N ASN A 16 -20.16 11.84 -5.18
CA ASN A 16 -19.82 13.05 -5.92
C ASN A 16 -18.50 13.68 -5.46
N LEU A 17 -17.80 13.06 -4.51
CA LEU A 17 -16.52 13.56 -4.00
C LEU A 17 -15.37 13.13 -4.89
N MET A 18 -14.47 14.08 -5.19
CA MET A 18 -13.19 13.76 -5.83
C MET A 18 -12.21 13.25 -4.77
N THR A 19 -11.72 12.04 -4.96
CA THR A 19 -10.74 11.41 -4.08
C THR A 19 -9.39 11.28 -4.77
N SER A 20 -8.31 11.24 -3.99
CA SER A 20 -6.98 10.99 -4.52
C SER A 20 -6.86 9.56 -5.07
N GLN A 21 -6.05 9.38 -6.12
CA GLN A 21 -5.78 8.04 -6.65
C GLN A 21 -4.73 7.34 -5.79
N ASN A 22 -5.02 6.10 -5.40
CA ASN A 22 -4.13 5.25 -4.62
C ASN A 22 -3.45 4.22 -5.54
N TRP A 23 -2.35 4.61 -6.15
CA TRP A 23 -1.72 3.80 -7.18
C TRP A 23 -1.15 2.47 -6.66
N LEU A 24 -0.50 2.45 -5.49
CA LEU A 24 0.06 1.22 -4.92
C LEU A 24 -1.04 0.27 -4.46
N LEU A 25 -2.07 0.81 -3.83
CA LEU A 25 -3.20 0.02 -3.35
C LEU A 25 -3.93 -0.62 -4.52
N ASP A 26 -4.29 0.17 -5.53
CA ASP A 26 -5.07 -0.31 -6.68
C ASP A 26 -4.28 -1.30 -7.53
N ARG A 27 -2.95 -1.11 -7.67
CA ARG A 27 -2.10 -1.99 -8.49
C ARG A 27 -1.78 -3.31 -7.82
N PHE A 28 -1.39 -3.28 -6.53
CA PHE A 28 -0.86 -4.46 -5.85
C PHE A 28 -1.84 -5.12 -4.88
N PHE A 29 -2.89 -4.41 -4.47
CA PHE A 29 -3.90 -4.90 -3.53
C PHE A 29 -5.34 -4.73 -4.06
N PRO A 30 -5.65 -5.16 -5.31
CA PRO A 30 -6.96 -4.93 -5.91
C PRO A 30 -8.08 -5.74 -5.27
N ASN A 31 -7.75 -6.83 -4.59
CA ASN A 31 -8.73 -7.74 -4.01
C ASN A 31 -9.10 -7.28 -2.60
N VAL A 32 -10.32 -6.81 -2.44
CA VAL A 32 -10.89 -6.45 -1.14
C VAL A 32 -11.81 -7.58 -0.67
N VAL A 33 -11.53 -8.13 0.50
CA VAL A 33 -12.37 -9.14 1.14
C VAL A 33 -12.96 -8.55 2.41
N THR A 34 -14.28 -8.62 2.54
CA THR A 34 -15.00 -8.12 3.70
C THR A 34 -15.27 -9.27 4.68
N TYR A 35 -15.10 -9.00 5.96
CA TYR A 35 -15.36 -9.95 7.04
C TYR A 35 -16.35 -9.37 8.03
N GLU A 36 -17.22 -10.24 8.56
CA GLU A 36 -18.17 -9.90 9.62
C GLU A 36 -17.65 -10.30 11.01
N SER A 37 -16.55 -11.06 11.05
CA SER A 37 -15.96 -11.55 12.31
C SER A 37 -15.00 -10.51 12.92
N GLU A 38 -14.86 -10.55 14.25
CA GLU A 38 -13.94 -9.67 14.99
C GLU A 38 -12.47 -10.03 14.75
N GLU A 39 -12.18 -11.29 14.41
CA GLU A 39 -10.85 -11.79 14.10
C GLU A 39 -10.79 -12.34 12.68
N VAL A 40 -9.68 -12.08 12.02
CA VAL A 40 -9.38 -12.53 10.66
C VAL A 40 -8.31 -13.60 10.72
N ALA A 41 -8.60 -14.77 10.18
CA ALA A 41 -7.63 -15.85 10.01
C ALA A 41 -7.10 -15.83 8.58
N ILE A 42 -5.77 -15.80 8.43
CA ILE A 42 -5.10 -15.88 7.14
C ILE A 42 -4.21 -17.11 7.12
N ASP A 43 -4.44 -17.96 6.14
CA ASP A 43 -3.63 -19.15 5.89
C ASP A 43 -2.51 -18.80 4.91
N VAL A 44 -1.27 -19.05 5.33
CA VAL A 44 -0.07 -18.82 4.52
C VAL A 44 0.55 -20.18 4.17
N ASP A 45 0.71 -20.45 2.87
CA ASP A 45 1.44 -21.60 2.37
C ASP A 45 2.96 -21.36 2.53
N VAL A 46 3.59 -22.09 3.43
CA VAL A 46 5.03 -21.95 3.75
C VAL A 46 5.90 -22.96 2.97
N GLY A 47 5.33 -23.62 1.97
CA GLY A 47 6.02 -24.68 1.23
C GLY A 47 6.91 -24.19 0.10
N LEU A 48 8.18 -24.60 0.08
CA LEU A 48 9.03 -24.44 -1.10
C LEU A 48 8.50 -25.32 -2.26
N ARG A 49 8.66 -24.85 -3.50
CA ARG A 49 8.33 -25.66 -4.68
C ARG A 49 9.26 -26.88 -4.74
N ARG A 50 8.64 -28.07 -4.84
CA ARG A 50 9.38 -29.35 -4.93
C ARG A 50 9.10 -30.02 -6.25
N MET A 51 10.10 -30.76 -6.77
CA MET A 51 9.91 -31.62 -7.94
C MET A 51 9.56 -33.02 -7.48
N ALA A 52 8.70 -33.69 -8.28
CA ALA A 52 8.39 -35.08 -8.07
C ALA A 52 9.67 -35.94 -8.28
N PRO A 53 9.96 -36.91 -7.41
CA PRO A 53 11.10 -37.81 -7.60
C PRO A 53 10.84 -38.79 -8.75
N PHE A 54 11.87 -39.07 -9.54
CA PHE A 54 11.84 -40.19 -10.46
C PHE A 54 12.01 -41.48 -9.68
N VAL A 55 11.17 -42.46 -9.94
CA VAL A 55 11.20 -43.77 -9.30
C VAL A 55 11.12 -44.86 -10.36
N SER A 56 11.87 -45.94 -10.18
CA SER A 56 11.81 -47.11 -11.06
C SER A 56 10.41 -47.76 -11.02
N PRO A 57 9.88 -48.25 -12.16
CA PRO A 57 8.59 -48.95 -12.16
C PRO A 57 8.52 -50.18 -11.27
N LEU A 58 9.68 -50.72 -10.88
CA LEU A 58 9.80 -51.94 -10.06
C LEU A 58 9.88 -51.65 -8.54
N VAL A 59 9.86 -50.37 -8.13
CA VAL A 59 10.01 -49.94 -6.73
C VAL A 59 8.81 -49.12 -6.33
N GLU A 60 8.37 -49.25 -5.07
CA GLU A 60 7.29 -48.44 -4.51
C GLU A 60 7.61 -46.94 -4.60
N GLY A 61 6.59 -46.10 -4.79
CA GLY A 61 6.72 -44.67 -4.85
C GLY A 61 7.35 -44.10 -3.57
N LYS A 62 8.18 -43.03 -3.72
CA LYS A 62 8.81 -42.36 -2.59
C LYS A 62 7.77 -41.48 -1.88
N ILE A 63 7.67 -41.64 -0.56
CA ILE A 63 6.82 -40.78 0.29
C ILE A 63 7.37 -39.34 0.24
N VAL A 64 6.52 -38.43 -0.17
CA VAL A 64 6.81 -36.98 -0.17
C VAL A 64 5.92 -36.31 0.87
N GLU A 65 6.51 -35.52 1.75
CA GLU A 65 5.73 -34.78 2.76
C GLU A 65 4.70 -33.86 2.10
N SER A 66 3.54 -33.71 2.71
CA SER A 66 2.53 -32.72 2.29
C SER A 66 3.02 -31.30 2.53
N ARG A 67 2.45 -30.33 1.81
CA ARG A 67 2.71 -28.90 2.05
C ARG A 67 2.23 -28.53 3.44
N LYS A 68 3.01 -27.67 4.09
CA LYS A 68 2.65 -27.09 5.39
C LYS A 68 2.05 -25.73 5.16
N TYR A 69 0.98 -25.43 5.85
CA TYR A 69 0.39 -24.10 5.92
C TYR A 69 0.44 -23.62 7.38
N GLN A 70 0.49 -22.31 7.54
CA GLN A 70 0.43 -21.66 8.84
C GLN A 70 -0.75 -20.71 8.85
N THR A 71 -1.64 -20.89 9.81
CA THR A 71 -2.77 -19.98 10.02
C THR A 71 -2.38 -18.92 11.04
N ASN A 72 -2.42 -17.67 10.65
CA ASN A 72 -2.22 -16.53 11.53
C ASN A 72 -3.56 -15.81 11.75
N THR A 73 -3.95 -15.62 13.01
CA THR A 73 -5.12 -14.84 13.38
C THR A 73 -4.70 -13.46 13.84
N PHE A 74 -5.42 -12.44 13.43
CA PHE A 74 -5.20 -11.08 13.90
C PHE A 74 -6.52 -10.31 14.00
N LYS A 75 -6.56 -9.38 14.93
CA LYS A 75 -7.67 -8.45 15.13
C LYS A 75 -7.38 -7.17 14.37
N PRO A 76 -8.20 -6.81 13.37
CA PRO A 76 -7.99 -5.58 12.61
C PRO A 76 -8.19 -4.34 13.47
N ALA A 77 -7.45 -3.28 13.15
CA ALA A 77 -7.62 -1.99 13.78
C ALA A 77 -8.70 -1.17 13.07
N TYR A 78 -9.34 -0.29 13.81
CA TYR A 78 -10.33 0.64 13.26
C TYR A 78 -9.67 1.96 12.89
N ILE A 79 -10.03 2.50 11.73
CA ILE A 79 -9.75 3.87 11.36
C ILE A 79 -11.03 4.66 11.61
N LYS A 80 -10.98 5.61 12.56
CA LYS A 80 -12.12 6.46 12.91
C LYS A 80 -11.66 7.90 12.96
N ASP A 81 -12.30 8.75 12.17
CA ASP A 81 -12.17 10.20 12.24
C ASP A 81 -13.50 10.81 12.68
N LEU A 82 -13.47 11.67 13.67
CA LEU A 82 -14.63 12.39 14.18
C LEU A 82 -14.39 13.89 14.05
N ARG A 83 -15.30 14.56 13.35
CA ARG A 83 -15.27 16.01 13.21
C ARG A 83 -16.50 16.64 13.86
N ALA A 84 -16.27 17.66 14.68
CA ALA A 84 -17.34 18.48 15.21
C ALA A 84 -17.66 19.59 14.21
N PRO A 85 -18.91 19.75 13.78
CA PRO A 85 -19.30 20.84 12.87
C PRO A 85 -19.12 22.19 13.56
N ASP A 86 -18.44 23.12 12.88
CA ASP A 86 -18.33 24.52 13.35
C ASP A 86 -19.54 25.32 12.86
N LEU A 87 -20.46 25.60 13.76
CA LEU A 87 -21.68 26.36 13.50
C LEU A 87 -21.46 27.80 12.99
N ARG A 88 -20.23 28.31 13.05
CA ARG A 88 -19.86 29.63 12.54
C ARG A 88 -19.44 29.59 11.06
N LYS A 89 -19.08 28.44 10.52
CA LYS A 89 -18.65 28.30 9.12
C LYS A 89 -19.74 28.76 8.11
N PRO A 90 -21.03 28.45 8.27
CA PRO A 90 -22.06 28.91 7.33
C PRO A 90 -22.24 30.42 7.25
N ILE A 91 -21.87 31.14 8.32
CA ILE A 91 -21.98 32.61 8.41
C ILE A 91 -20.79 33.30 7.71
N ARG A 92 -19.66 32.62 7.57
CA ARG A 92 -18.44 33.18 6.96
C ARG A 92 -18.42 32.88 5.47
N ARG A 93 -17.83 33.79 4.69
CA ARG A 93 -17.60 33.61 3.26
C ARG A 93 -16.74 32.37 3.01
N GLN A 94 -17.12 31.57 2.03
CA GLN A 94 -16.37 30.41 1.59
C GLN A 94 -15.12 30.83 0.79
N ILE A 95 -14.12 29.95 0.77
CA ILE A 95 -12.94 30.09 -0.08
C ILE A 95 -13.39 29.98 -1.55
N GLY A 96 -13.09 31.01 -2.36
CA GLY A 96 -13.49 31.07 -3.76
C GLY A 96 -14.83 31.78 -4.00
N GLU A 97 -15.63 32.08 -2.99
CA GLU A 97 -16.86 32.87 -3.11
C GLU A 97 -16.55 34.34 -3.41
N ARG A 98 -17.30 34.97 -4.32
CA ARG A 98 -17.16 36.38 -4.66
C ARG A 98 -17.47 37.29 -3.46
N ILE A 99 -16.80 38.48 -3.45
CA ILE A 99 -17.08 39.51 -2.46
C ILE A 99 -18.52 40.00 -2.68
N GLY A 100 -19.37 39.87 -1.64
CA GLY A 100 -20.80 40.21 -1.72
C GLY A 100 -21.71 39.03 -1.43
N GLY A 101 -21.20 37.80 -1.47
CA GLY A 101 -21.90 36.57 -1.09
C GLY A 101 -22.84 36.06 -2.20
N GLU A 102 -22.46 34.99 -2.86
CA GLU A 102 -23.31 34.34 -3.87
C GLU A 102 -24.17 33.23 -3.27
N PHE A 103 -23.76 32.69 -2.12
CA PHE A 103 -24.39 31.53 -1.50
C PHE A 103 -25.25 31.90 -0.27
N THR A 104 -26.34 31.20 -0.13
CA THR A 104 -27.13 31.22 1.10
C THR A 104 -26.41 30.49 2.24
N ALA A 105 -26.83 30.71 3.49
CA ALA A 105 -26.26 30.02 4.64
C ALA A 105 -26.37 28.48 4.52
N GLY A 106 -27.47 27.97 4.01
CA GLY A 106 -27.67 26.54 3.78
C GLY A 106 -26.74 25.96 2.70
N GLU A 107 -26.54 26.69 1.60
CA GLU A 107 -25.61 26.28 0.55
C GLU A 107 -24.16 26.26 1.05
N ARG A 108 -23.75 27.24 1.86
CA ARG A 108 -22.43 27.24 2.48
C ARG A 108 -22.23 26.07 3.44
N GLU A 109 -23.28 25.72 4.19
CA GLU A 109 -23.24 24.58 5.10
C GLU A 109 -23.06 23.26 4.33
N MET A 110 -23.80 23.08 3.21
CA MET A 110 -23.67 21.91 2.36
C MET A 110 -22.26 21.83 1.72
N LEU A 111 -21.72 22.94 1.21
CA LEU A 111 -20.36 22.99 0.65
C LEU A 111 -19.30 22.68 1.70
N ASN A 112 -19.44 23.19 2.92
CA ASN A 112 -18.54 22.85 4.02
C ASN A 112 -18.59 21.35 4.34
N LEU A 113 -19.79 20.79 4.41
CA LEU A 113 -19.99 19.37 4.66
C LEU A 113 -19.32 18.51 3.57
N GLN A 114 -19.51 18.86 2.30
CA GLN A 114 -18.87 18.17 1.18
C GLN A 114 -17.33 18.22 1.29
N PHE A 115 -16.79 19.39 1.62
CA PHE A 115 -15.35 19.56 1.80
C PHE A 115 -14.80 18.71 2.95
N GLU A 116 -15.47 18.73 4.12
CA GLU A 116 -15.07 17.95 5.28
C GLU A 116 -15.14 16.43 5.00
N MET A 117 -16.18 15.96 4.30
CA MET A 117 -16.30 14.56 3.92
C MET A 117 -15.23 14.13 2.91
N ALA A 118 -14.95 14.99 1.92
CA ALA A 118 -13.88 14.73 0.95
C ALA A 118 -12.52 14.57 1.64
N ASP A 119 -12.22 15.47 2.58
CA ASP A 119 -10.97 15.43 3.33
C ASP A 119 -10.87 14.19 4.24
N GLN A 120 -11.98 13.76 4.89
CA GLN A 120 -12.00 12.52 5.66
C GLN A 120 -11.73 11.28 4.80
N ILE A 121 -12.35 11.20 3.64
CA ILE A 121 -12.12 10.09 2.69
C ILE A 121 -10.67 10.09 2.20
N ASP A 122 -10.13 11.27 1.83
CA ASP A 122 -8.73 11.39 1.39
C ASP A 122 -7.75 10.96 2.50
N MET A 123 -8.01 11.33 3.75
CA MET A 123 -7.22 10.88 4.89
C MET A 123 -7.21 9.36 5.06
N ILE A 124 -8.37 8.71 4.91
CA ILE A 124 -8.49 7.24 4.97
C ILE A 124 -7.70 6.61 3.82
N GLN A 125 -7.87 7.10 2.60
CA GLN A 125 -7.19 6.60 1.43
C GLN A 125 -5.67 6.75 1.54
N ARG A 126 -5.18 7.89 2.02
CA ARG A 126 -3.74 8.09 2.29
C ARG A 126 -3.21 7.11 3.33
N ARG A 127 -4.00 6.79 4.34
CA ARG A 127 -3.61 5.77 5.34
C ARG A 127 -3.49 4.39 4.69
N LEU A 128 -4.43 4.00 3.84
CA LEU A 128 -4.39 2.72 3.12
C LEU A 128 -3.20 2.66 2.16
N GLU A 129 -2.92 3.74 1.42
CA GLU A 129 -1.76 3.84 0.53
C GLU A 129 -0.44 3.75 1.30
N TRP A 130 -0.36 4.39 2.46
CA TRP A 130 0.80 4.27 3.35
C TRP A 130 0.99 2.83 3.85
N MET A 131 -0.09 2.14 4.21
CA MET A 131 -0.03 0.73 4.62
C MET A 131 0.43 -0.16 3.47
N ALA A 132 -0.07 0.06 2.25
CA ALA A 132 0.37 -0.63 1.04
C ALA A 132 1.86 -0.41 0.77
N SER A 133 2.34 0.83 0.86
CA SER A 133 3.76 1.17 0.74
C SER A 133 4.61 0.47 1.81
N SER A 134 4.19 0.47 3.07
CA SER A 134 4.89 -0.20 4.17
C SER A 134 4.99 -1.71 3.94
N ALA A 135 3.91 -2.35 3.52
CA ALA A 135 3.87 -3.77 3.19
C ALA A 135 4.86 -4.12 2.05
N LEU A 136 4.89 -3.31 0.99
CA LEU A 136 5.78 -3.51 -0.15
C LEU A 136 7.26 -3.27 0.20
N VAL A 137 7.56 -2.25 1.00
CA VAL A 137 8.95 -1.88 1.34
C VAL A 137 9.55 -2.79 2.41
N SER A 138 8.82 -3.03 3.50
CA SER A 138 9.34 -3.75 4.67
C SER A 138 8.82 -5.18 4.82
N GLY A 139 7.75 -5.57 4.09
CA GLY A 139 7.05 -6.83 4.34
C GLY A 139 6.28 -6.86 5.66
N THR A 140 6.15 -5.70 6.31
CA THR A 140 5.44 -5.55 7.60
C THR A 140 4.64 -4.27 7.61
N VAL A 141 3.53 -4.26 8.33
CA VAL A 141 2.75 -3.06 8.61
C VAL A 141 2.61 -2.90 10.12
N THR A 142 3.10 -1.79 10.64
CA THR A 142 2.93 -1.46 12.05
C THR A 142 1.67 -0.63 12.22
N VAL A 143 0.73 -1.16 12.99
CA VAL A 143 -0.50 -0.47 13.36
C VAL A 143 -0.37 0.04 14.78
N ALA A 144 -0.33 1.35 14.93
CA ALA A 144 -0.26 2.03 16.21
C ALA A 144 -1.25 3.20 16.23
N GLY A 145 -1.89 3.44 17.37
CA GLY A 145 -2.86 4.52 17.54
C GLY A 145 -3.11 4.80 19.03
N GLU A 146 -3.78 5.91 19.29
CA GLU A 146 -4.18 6.27 20.64
C GLU A 146 -5.20 5.26 21.19
N GLY A 147 -4.94 4.72 22.39
CA GLY A 147 -5.79 3.69 23.01
C GLY A 147 -5.78 2.33 22.32
N TYR A 148 -4.87 2.12 21.37
CA TYR A 148 -4.71 0.86 20.65
C TYR A 148 -3.30 0.30 20.86
N GLU A 149 -3.22 -0.97 21.25
CA GLU A 149 -1.94 -1.67 21.40
C GLU A 149 -1.21 -1.75 20.05
N THR A 150 0.05 -1.34 20.03
CA THR A 150 0.86 -1.43 18.81
C THR A 150 0.99 -2.88 18.36
N LYS A 151 0.48 -3.17 17.15
CA LYS A 151 0.59 -4.48 16.51
C LYS A 151 1.38 -4.38 15.21
N VAL A 152 2.23 -5.38 14.99
CA VAL A 152 2.98 -5.52 13.75
C VAL A 152 2.41 -6.70 12.98
N VAL A 153 1.83 -6.42 11.83
CA VAL A 153 1.40 -7.45 10.87
C VAL A 153 2.60 -7.80 10.00
N ASN A 154 3.08 -9.03 10.12
CA ASN A 154 4.21 -9.53 9.32
C ASN A 154 3.69 -10.47 8.23
N PHE A 155 3.99 -10.14 6.98
CA PHE A 155 3.59 -10.95 5.80
C PHE A 155 4.55 -12.12 5.52
N GLY A 156 5.55 -12.36 6.36
CA GLY A 156 6.46 -13.52 6.25
C GLY A 156 7.42 -13.43 5.06
N ARG A 157 7.72 -12.21 4.58
CA ARG A 157 8.71 -12.03 3.50
C ARG A 157 10.10 -12.49 3.96
N SER A 158 10.80 -13.28 3.13
CA SER A 158 12.19 -13.68 3.40
C SER A 158 13.09 -12.45 3.58
N SER A 159 13.98 -12.51 4.56
CA SER A 159 15.01 -11.48 4.79
C SER A 159 15.89 -11.24 3.56
N ASP A 160 16.15 -12.29 2.79
CA ASP A 160 16.98 -12.24 1.58
C ASP A 160 16.38 -11.35 0.48
N LEU A 161 15.05 -11.15 0.50
CA LEU A 161 14.35 -10.26 -0.41
C LEU A 161 14.37 -8.79 0.04
N THR A 162 15.09 -8.47 1.11
CA THR A 162 15.27 -7.09 1.59
C THR A 162 16.73 -6.72 1.48
N ILE A 163 17.11 -6.16 0.34
CA ILE A 163 18.50 -5.80 0.05
C ILE A 163 18.73 -4.32 0.34
N THR A 164 19.77 -4.02 1.09
CA THR A 164 20.20 -2.65 1.38
C THR A 164 21.59 -2.43 0.81
N LEU A 165 21.69 -1.65 -0.24
CA LEU A 165 22.96 -1.29 -0.84
C LEU A 165 23.73 -0.32 0.07
N SER A 166 25.02 -0.60 0.32
CA SER A 166 25.87 0.18 1.21
C SER A 166 27.22 0.53 0.56
N GLY A 167 27.86 1.60 1.02
CA GLY A 167 29.19 1.97 0.56
C GLY A 167 29.27 2.23 -0.94
N ALA A 168 30.17 1.52 -1.62
CA ALA A 168 30.45 1.62 -3.06
C ALA A 168 29.34 0.99 -3.93
N ASP A 169 28.52 0.10 -3.36
CA ASP A 169 27.44 -0.59 -4.08
C ASP A 169 26.19 0.29 -4.27
N LYS A 170 26.16 1.49 -3.67
CA LYS A 170 25.06 2.43 -3.85
C LYS A 170 25.04 2.98 -5.27
N TRP A 171 23.88 3.00 -5.88
CA TRP A 171 23.69 3.59 -7.19
C TRP A 171 24.09 5.07 -7.22
N PRO A 172 24.78 5.53 -8.28
CA PRO A 172 25.28 6.88 -8.36
C PRO A 172 24.14 7.91 -8.36
N GLN A 173 24.31 8.99 -7.59
CA GLN A 173 23.32 10.09 -7.52
C GLN A 173 23.66 11.23 -8.47
N SER A 174 24.86 11.27 -9.03
CA SER A 174 25.32 12.27 -10.01
C SER A 174 26.41 11.70 -10.91
N VAL A 175 26.52 12.21 -12.13
CA VAL A 175 27.55 11.81 -13.11
C VAL A 175 28.97 12.13 -12.64
N ALA A 176 29.13 13.08 -11.71
CA ALA A 176 30.43 13.49 -11.16
C ALA A 176 30.94 12.61 -10.01
N ALA A 177 30.11 11.77 -9.45
CA ALA A 177 30.55 10.76 -8.50
C ALA A 177 31.23 9.68 -9.32
N GLY A 178 32.54 9.74 -9.41
CA GLY A 178 33.37 8.89 -10.24
C GLY A 178 32.90 7.44 -10.25
N ALA A 179 32.86 6.88 -11.44
CA ALA A 179 32.24 5.62 -11.77
C ALA A 179 32.56 4.54 -10.71
N THR A 180 31.60 4.28 -9.85
CA THR A 180 31.55 3.06 -9.09
C THR A 180 31.08 1.97 -10.05
N ASN A 181 31.63 0.79 -9.96
CA ASN A 181 31.28 -0.38 -10.79
C ASN A 181 29.85 -0.90 -10.55
N THR A 182 28.96 -0.10 -10.03
CA THR A 182 27.58 -0.49 -9.77
C THR A 182 26.76 -0.26 -11.02
N GLN A 183 26.27 -1.34 -11.58
CA GLN A 183 25.37 -1.33 -12.72
C GLN A 183 23.94 -1.61 -12.19
N PRO A 184 23.08 -0.62 -12.09
CA PRO A 184 21.71 -0.81 -11.65
C PRO A 184 20.93 -1.87 -12.43
N SER A 185 21.26 -2.08 -13.70
CA SER A 185 20.67 -3.10 -14.55
C SER A 185 21.02 -4.52 -14.07
N ASP A 186 22.28 -4.76 -13.73
CA ASP A 186 22.77 -6.06 -13.23
C ASP A 186 22.15 -6.40 -11.87
N ASP A 187 22.07 -5.41 -10.97
CA ASP A 187 21.42 -5.57 -9.67
C ASP A 187 19.96 -6.00 -9.84
N ILE A 188 19.22 -5.39 -10.79
CA ILE A 188 17.82 -5.74 -11.06
C ILE A 188 17.72 -7.18 -11.59
N GLU A 189 18.59 -7.62 -12.48
CA GLU A 189 18.61 -8.99 -12.99
C GLU A 189 18.93 -10.00 -11.87
N GLU A 190 19.87 -9.67 -10.98
CA GLU A 190 20.19 -10.48 -9.81
C GLU A 190 18.97 -10.59 -8.88
N TRP A 191 18.29 -9.48 -8.59
CA TRP A 191 17.10 -9.48 -7.76
C TRP A 191 15.93 -10.26 -8.38
N GLN A 192 15.75 -10.19 -9.70
CA GLN A 192 14.76 -11.01 -10.40
C GLN A 192 15.07 -12.50 -10.24
N THR A 193 16.35 -12.87 -10.40
CA THR A 193 16.81 -14.25 -10.23
C THR A 193 16.59 -14.72 -8.79
N LEU A 194 16.85 -13.87 -7.80
CA LEU A 194 16.64 -14.15 -6.39
C LEU A 194 15.17 -14.41 -6.07
N ILE A 195 14.27 -13.57 -6.60
CA ILE A 195 12.80 -13.74 -6.45
C ILE A 195 12.37 -15.06 -7.09
N LEU A 196 12.85 -15.34 -8.31
CA LEU A 196 12.54 -16.58 -9.01
C LEU A 196 12.99 -17.83 -8.23
N LYS A 197 14.18 -17.81 -7.65
CA LYS A 197 14.70 -18.91 -6.83
C LYS A 197 13.87 -19.12 -5.56
N ASN A 198 13.49 -18.04 -4.87
CA ASN A 198 12.79 -18.13 -3.59
C ASN A 198 11.31 -18.46 -3.73
N SER A 199 10.61 -17.85 -4.70
CA SER A 199 9.15 -17.99 -4.86
C SER A 199 8.74 -18.77 -6.10
N GLY A 200 9.63 -18.89 -7.07
CA GLY A 200 9.33 -19.41 -8.42
C GLY A 200 8.39 -18.49 -9.21
N ALA A 201 8.18 -17.26 -8.77
CA ALA A 201 7.41 -16.24 -9.49
C ALA A 201 8.36 -15.33 -10.26
N VAL A 202 7.95 -14.94 -11.47
CA VAL A 202 8.66 -13.94 -12.26
C VAL A 202 8.08 -12.57 -11.92
N PRO A 203 8.88 -11.62 -11.40
CA PRO A 203 8.40 -10.26 -11.14
C PRO A 203 8.11 -9.54 -12.45
N THR A 204 7.00 -8.81 -12.51
CA THR A 204 6.53 -8.09 -13.70
C THR A 204 6.62 -6.57 -13.55
N ASP A 205 6.71 -6.10 -12.32
CA ASP A 205 6.64 -4.68 -12.02
C ASP A 205 7.89 -4.23 -11.27
N LEU A 206 8.39 -3.05 -11.63
CA LEU A 206 9.52 -2.39 -10.98
C LEU A 206 9.08 -0.99 -10.57
N VAL A 207 9.07 -0.73 -9.26
CA VAL A 207 8.61 0.53 -8.69
C VAL A 207 9.81 1.35 -8.21
N PHE A 208 9.94 2.55 -8.74
CA PHE A 208 10.99 3.48 -8.38
C PHE A 208 10.44 4.69 -7.61
N THR A 209 11.21 5.15 -6.64
CA THR A 209 11.08 6.53 -6.16
C THR A 209 11.74 7.49 -7.15
N ASN A 210 11.44 8.79 -7.08
CA ASN A 210 12.11 9.80 -7.92
C ASN A 210 13.64 9.76 -7.78
N LYS A 211 14.14 9.44 -6.59
CA LYS A 211 15.56 9.33 -6.30
C LYS A 211 16.19 8.10 -6.95
N SER A 212 15.59 6.93 -6.78
CA SER A 212 16.08 5.69 -7.38
C SER A 212 15.94 5.71 -8.89
N TRP A 213 14.87 6.28 -9.44
CA TRP A 213 14.72 6.48 -10.87
C TRP A 213 15.81 7.34 -11.47
N ARG A 214 16.17 8.44 -10.79
CA ARG A 214 17.28 9.29 -11.21
C ARG A 214 18.61 8.50 -11.25
N ALA A 215 18.89 7.72 -10.22
CA ALA A 215 20.10 6.90 -10.16
C ALA A 215 20.12 5.83 -11.27
N PHE A 216 19.01 5.11 -11.47
CA PHE A 216 18.87 4.13 -12.53
C PHE A 216 19.07 4.75 -13.93
N ARG A 217 18.55 5.95 -14.17
CA ARG A 217 18.68 6.63 -15.46
C ARG A 217 20.11 7.11 -15.74
N LEU A 218 20.97 7.22 -14.73
CA LEU A 218 22.40 7.59 -14.86
C LEU A 218 23.27 6.38 -15.22
N ASP A 219 22.71 5.18 -15.25
CA ASP A 219 23.40 3.98 -15.69
C ASP A 219 23.94 4.16 -17.13
N THR A 220 25.24 3.91 -17.30
CA THR A 220 25.93 4.10 -18.58
C THR A 220 25.69 2.97 -19.57
N ASP A 221 25.46 1.76 -19.08
CA ASP A 221 25.24 0.58 -19.91
C ASP A 221 23.91 0.66 -20.69
N ARG A 222 22.96 1.37 -20.16
CA ARG A 222 21.65 1.60 -20.82
C ARG A 222 21.70 2.54 -22.01
N LYS A 223 22.85 3.20 -22.27
CA LYS A 223 23.01 4.20 -23.33
C LYS A 223 23.68 3.66 -24.60
N SER A 224 24.05 2.39 -24.61
CA SER A 224 24.65 1.70 -25.77
C SER A 224 23.61 0.99 -26.62
#